data_335fed2e6ff07647d88a9741a57dd244
#
_entry.id   335fed2e6ff07647d88a9741a57dd244
#
_cell.length_a   1.000
_cell.length_b   1.000
_cell.length_c   1.000
_cell.angle_alpha   90.00
_cell.angle_beta   90.00
_cell.angle_gamma   90.00
#
_symmetry.space_group_name_H-M   'P 1'
#
loop_
_entity.id
_entity.type
_entity.pdbx_description
1 polymer ?
#
loop_
_entity_poly.entity_id
_entity_poly.type
_entity_poly.pdbx_seq_one_letter_code
_entity_poly.pdbx_strand_id
1 'polypeptide(L)'
;LPGKQHGPVPNDTRIPEFRRLNEAAAQAVERSEQLFKQQKQFIGNASHELQTPLAVCNNRIEWLLDNTELTEEQMEELFKTKHTLNYIVRLNKSLLFLSRIDNGQFTDSRPVEINSIVKRLLDDYKEIFSHYKAQISLEEQGLLKITMNETLAESLISNLLKNAFIHNKEKGHVRVTIQADSLTIANTGQTVPLDSEHIFERFYQGNNSSGLHIEG
;
A
#
# COMPACT_ATOMS: atom_id res chain seq x y z
N LEU A 1 2.00 -12.29 16.12
CA LEU A 1 1.70 -11.89 14.74
C LEU A 1 0.84 -12.97 14.11
N PRO A 2 -0.36 -12.69 13.56
CA PRO A 2 -1.15 -13.66 12.82
C PRO A 2 -0.37 -14.05 11.56
N GLY A 3 -0.10 -15.36 11.40
CA GLY A 3 0.61 -15.91 10.24
C GLY A 3 1.86 -16.75 10.54
N LYS A 4 2.29 -16.87 11.80
CA LYS A 4 3.22 -17.92 12.16
C LYS A 4 2.44 -19.22 12.27
N GLN A 5 2.76 -20.21 11.43
CA GLN A 5 2.31 -21.59 11.65
C GLN A 5 2.76 -21.99 13.06
N HIS A 6 1.81 -22.07 13.97
CA HIS A 6 2.07 -22.68 15.26
C HIS A 6 2.28 -24.16 15.01
N GLY A 7 3.45 -24.67 15.40
CA GLY A 7 3.70 -26.10 15.36
C GLY A 7 2.62 -26.86 16.15
N PRO A 8 2.42 -28.16 15.88
CA PRO A 8 1.41 -28.93 16.56
C PRO A 8 1.60 -28.83 18.07
N VAL A 9 0.51 -28.53 18.78
CA VAL A 9 0.52 -28.49 20.25
C VAL A 9 0.86 -29.90 20.74
N PRO A 10 2.00 -30.09 21.46
CA PRO A 10 2.36 -31.43 21.93
C PRO A 10 1.26 -31.98 22.84
N ASN A 11 0.76 -33.17 22.51
CA ASN A 11 -0.34 -33.81 23.27
C ASN A 11 0.16 -35.02 24.07
N ASP A 12 1.40 -34.92 24.60
CA ASP A 12 2.08 -36.04 25.30
C ASP A 12 1.66 -36.16 26.78
N THR A 13 0.62 -35.45 27.21
CA THR A 13 0.20 -35.50 28.59
C THR A 13 -0.59 -36.78 28.90
N ARG A 14 -0.26 -37.41 30.04
CA ARG A 14 -0.98 -38.60 30.58
C ARG A 14 -2.26 -38.22 31.33
N ILE A 15 -2.53 -36.94 31.57
CA ILE A 15 -3.68 -36.46 32.33
C ILE A 15 -4.82 -36.17 31.33
N PRO A 16 -5.97 -36.85 31.43
CA PRO A 16 -7.06 -36.78 30.46
C PRO A 16 -7.61 -35.36 30.27
N GLU A 17 -7.66 -34.56 31.36
CA GLU A 17 -8.16 -33.18 31.35
C GLU A 17 -7.25 -32.27 30.53
N PHE A 18 -5.93 -32.40 30.67
CA PHE A 18 -4.98 -31.64 29.86
C PHE A 18 -4.99 -32.07 28.39
N ARG A 19 -5.24 -33.35 28.12
CA ARG A 19 -5.38 -33.82 26.74
C ARG A 19 -6.59 -33.17 26.07
N ARG A 20 -7.74 -33.15 26.73
CA ARG A 20 -8.95 -32.46 26.21
C ARG A 20 -8.75 -30.98 26.02
N LEU A 21 -8.03 -30.33 26.95
CA LEU A 21 -7.70 -28.91 26.82
C LEU A 21 -6.80 -28.65 25.61
N ASN A 22 -5.75 -29.46 25.41
CA ASN A 22 -4.85 -29.33 24.27
C ASN A 22 -5.57 -29.60 22.94
N GLU A 23 -6.47 -30.56 22.89
CA GLU A 23 -7.30 -30.85 21.70
C GLU A 23 -8.25 -29.69 21.39
N ALA A 24 -8.91 -29.12 22.41
CA ALA A 24 -9.78 -27.96 22.23
C ALA A 24 -8.99 -26.72 21.77
N ALA A 25 -7.80 -26.49 22.35
CA ALA A 25 -6.90 -25.43 21.92
C ALA A 25 -6.43 -25.60 20.49
N ALA A 26 -6.01 -26.79 20.10
CA ALA A 26 -5.60 -27.11 18.73
C ALA A 26 -6.73 -26.88 17.71
N GLN A 27 -7.94 -27.35 18.04
CA GLN A 27 -9.13 -27.12 17.20
C GLN A 27 -9.48 -25.63 17.09
N ALA A 28 -9.36 -24.86 18.18
CA ALA A 28 -9.60 -23.43 18.14
C ALA A 28 -8.59 -22.68 17.26
N VAL A 29 -7.31 -23.05 17.33
CA VAL A 29 -6.25 -22.51 16.47
C VAL A 29 -6.54 -22.85 15.01
N GLU A 30 -6.78 -24.12 14.70
CA GLU A 30 -7.08 -24.57 13.32
C GLU A 30 -8.30 -23.85 12.74
N ARG A 31 -9.36 -23.73 13.52
CA ARG A 31 -10.57 -22.99 13.10
C ARG A 31 -10.28 -21.50 12.84
N SER A 32 -9.48 -20.88 13.70
CA SER A 32 -9.05 -19.49 13.50
C SER A 32 -8.24 -19.31 12.22
N GLU A 33 -7.31 -20.22 11.93
CA GLU A 33 -6.50 -20.20 10.71
C GLU A 33 -7.38 -20.40 9.46
N GLN A 34 -8.34 -21.31 9.51
CA GLN A 34 -9.28 -21.54 8.41
C GLN A 34 -10.14 -20.30 8.14
N LEU A 35 -10.71 -19.67 9.17
CA LEU A 35 -11.48 -18.45 9.04
C LEU A 35 -10.65 -17.31 8.46
N PHE A 36 -9.43 -17.16 8.92
CA PHE A 36 -8.50 -16.14 8.40
C PHE A 36 -8.16 -16.35 6.93
N LYS A 37 -7.94 -17.62 6.52
CA LYS A 37 -7.72 -17.98 5.12
C LYS A 37 -8.94 -17.71 4.25
N GLN A 38 -10.13 -18.06 4.72
CA GLN A 38 -11.38 -17.78 4.00
C GLN A 38 -11.62 -16.27 3.84
N GLN A 39 -11.38 -15.49 4.90
CA GLN A 39 -11.50 -14.03 4.85
C GLN A 39 -10.54 -13.41 3.81
N LYS A 40 -9.28 -13.87 3.75
CA LYS A 40 -8.31 -13.43 2.75
C LYS A 40 -8.76 -13.74 1.33
N GLN A 41 -9.24 -14.97 1.09
CA GLN A 41 -9.76 -15.38 -0.21
C GLN A 41 -10.98 -14.54 -0.61
N PHE A 42 -11.89 -14.30 0.33
CA PHE A 42 -13.07 -13.47 0.07
C PHE A 42 -12.68 -12.05 -0.35
N ILE A 43 -11.75 -11.40 0.38
CA ILE A 43 -11.27 -10.06 0.04
C ILE A 43 -10.62 -10.05 -1.36
N GLY A 44 -9.79 -11.04 -1.67
CA GLY A 44 -9.15 -11.15 -2.99
C GLY A 44 -10.16 -11.30 -4.11
N ASN A 45 -11.12 -12.21 -3.96
CA ASN A 45 -12.16 -12.46 -4.98
C ASN A 45 -13.08 -11.24 -5.15
N ALA A 46 -13.57 -10.65 -4.05
CA ALA A 46 -14.41 -9.46 -4.10
C ALA A 46 -13.71 -8.29 -4.79
N SER A 47 -12.42 -8.09 -4.51
CA SER A 47 -11.63 -7.03 -5.14
C SER A 47 -11.42 -7.28 -6.64
N HIS A 48 -11.27 -8.52 -7.08
CA HIS A 48 -11.21 -8.87 -8.51
C HIS A 48 -12.55 -8.58 -9.20
N GLU A 49 -13.66 -9.01 -8.59
CA GLU A 49 -15.00 -8.77 -9.13
C GLU A 49 -15.36 -7.28 -9.22
N LEU A 50 -14.81 -6.45 -8.33
CA LEU A 50 -15.00 -5.00 -8.36
C LEU A 50 -14.22 -4.31 -9.47
N GLN A 51 -13.14 -4.88 -9.99
CA GLN A 51 -12.34 -4.24 -11.04
C GLN A 51 -13.14 -3.97 -12.31
N THR A 52 -13.94 -4.94 -12.76
CA THR A 52 -14.72 -4.84 -14.00
C THR A 52 -15.78 -3.74 -13.92
N PRO A 53 -16.69 -3.70 -12.94
CA PRO A 53 -17.70 -2.64 -12.85
C PRO A 53 -17.09 -1.25 -12.66
N LEU A 54 -15.99 -1.14 -11.90
CA LEU A 54 -15.29 0.14 -11.72
C LEU A 54 -14.69 0.64 -13.05
N ALA A 55 -14.09 -0.25 -13.84
CA ALA A 55 -13.57 0.09 -15.17
C ALA A 55 -14.68 0.53 -16.11
N VAL A 56 -15.83 -0.16 -16.10
CA VAL A 56 -17.01 0.23 -16.90
C VAL A 56 -17.52 1.61 -16.50
N CYS A 57 -17.63 1.90 -15.20
CA CYS A 57 -18.05 3.22 -14.72
C CYS A 57 -17.07 4.32 -15.17
N ASN A 58 -15.75 4.06 -15.03
CA ASN A 58 -14.73 5.02 -15.45
C ASN A 58 -14.82 5.32 -16.95
N ASN A 59 -14.91 4.29 -17.78
CA ASN A 59 -15.03 4.45 -19.23
C ASN A 59 -16.32 5.21 -19.63
N ARG A 60 -17.43 5.01 -18.90
CA ARG A 60 -18.68 5.75 -19.17
C ARG A 60 -18.55 7.22 -18.80
N ILE A 61 -17.90 7.55 -17.68
CA ILE A 61 -17.66 8.95 -17.30
C ILE A 61 -16.73 9.61 -18.32
N GLU A 62 -15.66 8.94 -18.74
CA GLU A 62 -14.76 9.45 -19.79
C GLU A 62 -15.50 9.67 -21.11
N TRP A 63 -16.34 8.72 -21.53
CA TRP A 63 -17.14 8.87 -22.73
C TRP A 63 -18.09 10.07 -22.66
N LEU A 64 -18.74 10.31 -21.51
CA LEU A 64 -19.61 11.48 -21.30
C LEU A 64 -18.82 12.79 -21.41
N LEU A 65 -17.64 12.86 -20.78
CA LEU A 65 -16.78 14.04 -20.81
C LEU A 65 -16.29 14.38 -22.22
N ASP A 66 -16.03 13.35 -23.05
CA ASP A 66 -15.44 13.52 -24.39
C ASP A 66 -16.46 13.67 -25.51
N ASN A 67 -17.70 13.15 -25.34
CA ASN A 67 -18.65 12.99 -26.44
C ASN A 67 -20.01 13.68 -26.23
N THR A 68 -20.19 14.44 -25.13
CA THR A 68 -21.46 15.14 -24.87
C THR A 68 -21.23 16.62 -24.61
N GLU A 69 -22.17 17.46 -25.09
CA GLU A 69 -22.21 18.85 -24.69
C GLU A 69 -22.74 18.95 -23.26
N LEU A 70 -21.85 19.37 -22.34
CA LEU A 70 -22.12 19.48 -20.92
C LEU A 70 -22.12 20.94 -20.50
N THR A 71 -23.00 21.30 -19.57
CA THR A 71 -22.90 22.57 -18.86
C THR A 71 -21.70 22.56 -17.92
N GLU A 72 -21.21 23.73 -17.51
CA GLU A 72 -20.11 23.84 -16.54
C GLU A 72 -20.42 23.08 -15.24
N GLU A 73 -21.64 23.18 -14.73
CA GLU A 73 -22.09 22.49 -13.53
C GLU A 73 -22.07 20.96 -13.70
N GLN A 74 -22.55 20.45 -14.85
CA GLN A 74 -22.51 19.01 -15.15
C GLN A 74 -21.08 18.50 -15.29
N MET A 75 -20.21 19.27 -15.92
CA MET A 75 -18.80 18.94 -16.06
C MET A 75 -18.12 18.86 -14.69
N GLU A 76 -18.35 19.84 -13.82
CA GLU A 76 -17.81 19.84 -12.47
C GLU A 76 -18.26 18.61 -11.66
N GLU A 77 -19.54 18.26 -11.71
CA GLU A 77 -20.07 17.08 -11.02
C GLU A 77 -19.51 15.75 -11.59
N LEU A 78 -19.29 15.66 -12.88
CA LEU A 78 -18.63 14.50 -13.49
C LEU A 78 -17.16 14.40 -13.09
N PHE A 79 -16.43 15.51 -12.97
CA PHE A 79 -15.07 15.50 -12.47
C PHE A 79 -15.01 15.06 -11.00
N LYS A 80 -15.89 15.55 -10.13
CA LYS A 80 -16.00 15.09 -8.74
C LYS A 80 -16.29 13.59 -8.66
N THR A 81 -17.21 13.10 -9.52
CA THR A 81 -17.57 11.68 -9.59
C THR A 81 -16.39 10.83 -10.07
N LYS A 82 -15.71 11.26 -11.16
CA LYS A 82 -14.50 10.59 -11.67
C LYS A 82 -13.41 10.50 -10.62
N HIS A 83 -13.23 11.58 -9.90
CA HIS A 83 -12.25 11.65 -8.81
C HIS A 83 -12.55 10.65 -7.70
N THR A 84 -13.81 10.58 -7.23
CA THR A 84 -14.27 9.61 -6.24
C THR A 84 -14.09 8.18 -6.74
N LEU A 85 -14.45 7.93 -8.02
CA LEU A 85 -14.27 6.62 -8.63
C LEU A 85 -12.80 6.21 -8.69
N ASN A 86 -11.91 7.12 -9.09
CA ASN A 86 -10.47 6.86 -9.11
C ASN A 86 -9.91 6.54 -7.70
N TYR A 87 -10.44 7.18 -6.66
CA TYR A 87 -10.11 6.83 -5.28
C TYR A 87 -10.50 5.38 -4.95
N ILE A 88 -11.73 4.96 -5.30
CA ILE A 88 -12.20 3.58 -5.08
C ILE A 88 -11.36 2.58 -5.87
N VAL A 89 -11.00 2.89 -7.12
CA VAL A 89 -10.11 2.06 -7.95
C VAL A 89 -8.74 1.88 -7.29
N ARG A 90 -8.15 2.96 -6.77
CA ARG A 90 -6.87 2.89 -6.04
C ARG A 90 -6.97 2.04 -4.78
N LEU A 91 -8.04 2.23 -3.99
CA LEU A 91 -8.29 1.45 -2.78
C LEU A 91 -8.42 -0.04 -3.10
N ASN A 92 -9.20 -0.38 -4.13
CA ASN A 92 -9.39 -1.76 -4.58
C ASN A 92 -8.07 -2.40 -5.07
N LYS A 93 -7.25 -1.66 -5.82
CA LYS A 93 -5.91 -2.13 -6.23
C LYS A 93 -5.02 -2.40 -5.02
N SER A 94 -5.06 -1.54 -3.99
CA SER A 94 -4.29 -1.72 -2.76
C SER A 94 -4.73 -2.95 -1.97
N LEU A 95 -6.05 -3.21 -1.89
CA LEU A 95 -6.61 -4.41 -1.25
C LEU A 95 -6.17 -5.69 -1.97
N LEU A 96 -6.22 -5.69 -3.31
CA LEU A 96 -5.73 -6.82 -4.12
C LEU A 96 -4.24 -7.06 -3.90
N PHE A 97 -3.44 -6.01 -3.89
CA PHE A 97 -2.01 -6.11 -3.68
C PHE A 97 -1.68 -6.70 -2.31
N LEU A 98 -2.35 -6.22 -1.24
CA LEU A 98 -2.23 -6.77 0.10
C LEU A 98 -2.67 -8.23 0.16
N SER A 99 -3.80 -8.58 -0.48
CA SER A 99 -4.26 -9.97 -0.57
C SER A 99 -3.23 -10.88 -1.23
N ARG A 100 -2.56 -10.42 -2.29
CA ARG A 100 -1.48 -11.18 -2.97
C ARG A 100 -0.26 -11.38 -2.08
N ILE A 101 0.14 -10.36 -1.31
CA ILE A 101 1.22 -10.45 -0.32
C ILE A 101 0.86 -11.49 0.74
N ASP A 102 -0.34 -11.36 1.30
CA ASP A 102 -0.83 -12.25 2.36
C ASP A 102 -0.98 -13.72 1.90
N ASN A 103 -1.25 -13.94 0.61
CA ASN A 103 -1.33 -15.27 -0.01
C ASN A 103 0.03 -15.80 -0.48
N GLY A 104 1.12 -15.08 -0.23
CA GLY A 104 2.47 -15.50 -0.60
C GLY A 104 2.70 -15.61 -2.11
N GLN A 105 1.96 -14.82 -2.93
CA GLN A 105 2.07 -14.90 -4.40
C GLN A 105 3.38 -14.30 -4.96
N PHE A 106 4.14 -13.58 -4.15
CA PHE A 106 5.43 -12.99 -4.51
C PHE A 106 6.58 -13.92 -4.10
N THR A 107 6.65 -15.11 -4.70
CA THR A 107 7.64 -16.15 -4.37
C THR A 107 8.99 -15.95 -5.03
N ASP A 108 9.04 -15.22 -6.14
CA ASP A 108 10.28 -14.93 -6.88
C ASP A 108 11.11 -13.89 -6.14
N SER A 109 12.05 -14.39 -5.33
CA SER A 109 12.96 -13.54 -4.54
C SER A 109 14.36 -13.61 -5.13
N ARG A 110 14.89 -12.45 -5.54
CA ARG A 110 16.22 -12.31 -6.16
C ARG A 110 16.96 -11.12 -5.59
N PRO A 111 18.29 -11.03 -5.73
CA PRO A 111 19.03 -9.82 -5.39
C PRO A 111 18.54 -8.64 -6.23
N VAL A 112 17.96 -7.63 -5.57
CA VAL A 112 17.45 -6.41 -6.20
C VAL A 112 18.34 -5.26 -5.80
N GLU A 113 18.77 -4.47 -6.80
CA GLU A 113 19.54 -3.26 -6.59
C GLU A 113 18.62 -2.06 -6.37
N ILE A 114 18.54 -1.61 -5.14
CA ILE A 114 17.63 -0.54 -4.72
C ILE A 114 18.01 0.81 -5.35
N ASN A 115 19.29 1.08 -5.53
CA ASN A 115 19.79 2.32 -6.16
C ASN A 115 19.13 2.57 -7.54
N SER A 116 19.06 1.55 -8.37
CA SER A 116 18.49 1.64 -9.73
C SER A 116 17.00 1.94 -9.70
N ILE A 117 16.27 1.30 -8.79
CA ILE A 117 14.81 1.53 -8.61
C ILE A 117 14.57 2.96 -8.12
N VAL A 118 15.32 3.42 -7.12
CA VAL A 118 15.19 4.78 -6.57
C VAL A 118 15.45 5.83 -7.65
N LYS A 119 16.51 5.69 -8.45
CA LYS A 119 16.82 6.65 -9.52
C LYS A 119 15.68 6.76 -10.52
N ARG A 120 15.24 5.64 -11.06
CA ARG A 120 14.13 5.60 -12.02
C ARG A 120 12.87 6.23 -11.46
N LEU A 121 12.44 5.84 -10.26
CA LEU A 121 11.23 6.38 -9.64
C LEU A 121 11.38 7.87 -9.28
N LEU A 122 12.57 8.33 -8.88
CA LEU A 122 12.80 9.75 -8.63
C LEU A 122 12.67 10.59 -9.90
N ASP A 123 13.15 10.09 -11.04
CA ASP A 123 13.02 10.82 -12.30
C ASP A 123 11.56 10.90 -12.75
N ASP A 124 10.79 9.81 -12.63
CA ASP A 124 9.34 9.80 -12.88
C ASP A 124 8.62 10.81 -11.97
N TYR A 125 8.94 10.83 -10.68
CA TYR A 125 8.29 11.70 -9.72
C TYR A 125 8.70 13.17 -9.82
N LYS A 126 9.90 13.48 -10.26
CA LYS A 126 10.31 14.87 -10.57
C LYS A 126 9.40 15.49 -11.63
N GLU A 127 9.02 14.73 -12.64
CA GLU A 127 8.12 15.19 -13.69
C GLU A 127 6.69 15.34 -13.16
N ILE A 128 6.14 14.29 -12.52
CA ILE A 128 4.77 14.26 -11.98
C ILE A 128 4.54 15.38 -10.95
N PHE A 129 5.47 15.57 -10.03
CA PHE A 129 5.36 16.55 -8.93
C PHE A 129 6.11 17.87 -9.20
N SER A 130 6.41 18.18 -10.46
CA SER A 130 7.10 19.42 -10.85
C SER A 130 6.37 20.70 -10.36
N HIS A 131 5.06 20.66 -10.27
CA HIS A 131 4.23 21.77 -9.80
C HIS A 131 4.46 22.14 -8.31
N TYR A 132 4.90 21.22 -7.46
CA TYR A 132 5.24 21.54 -6.06
C TYR A 132 6.56 22.28 -5.90
N LYS A 133 7.37 22.40 -6.96
CA LYS A 133 8.68 23.09 -6.95
C LYS A 133 9.60 22.62 -5.81
N ALA A 134 9.47 21.35 -5.40
CA ALA A 134 10.29 20.76 -4.36
C ALA A 134 11.74 20.59 -4.83
N GLN A 135 12.70 20.88 -3.95
CA GLN A 135 14.11 20.59 -4.21
C GLN A 135 14.39 19.13 -3.89
N ILE A 136 14.94 18.38 -4.85
CA ILE A 136 15.19 16.95 -4.70
C ILE A 136 16.69 16.72 -4.66
N SER A 137 17.18 16.00 -3.65
CA SER A 137 18.56 15.56 -3.56
C SER A 137 18.65 14.04 -3.40
N LEU A 138 19.55 13.42 -4.17
CA LEU A 138 19.90 12.00 -4.04
C LEU A 138 21.38 11.90 -3.66
N GLU A 139 21.65 11.24 -2.55
CA GLU A 139 23.01 10.97 -2.06
C GLU A 139 23.23 9.45 -2.03
N GLU A 140 24.16 8.97 -2.86
CA GLU A 140 24.54 7.56 -2.90
C GLU A 140 25.89 7.38 -2.17
N GLN A 141 25.84 6.81 -0.99
CA GLN A 141 27.01 6.52 -0.15
C GLN A 141 27.39 5.03 -0.21
N GLY A 142 26.61 4.20 -0.89
CA GLY A 142 26.83 2.78 -1.03
C GLY A 142 25.87 2.13 -2.02
N LEU A 143 26.13 0.86 -2.32
CA LEU A 143 25.25 0.03 -3.14
C LEU A 143 24.38 -0.84 -2.25
N LEU A 144 23.08 -0.57 -2.23
CA LEU A 144 22.11 -1.32 -1.45
C LEU A 144 21.49 -2.43 -2.28
N LYS A 145 21.80 -3.68 -1.91
CA LYS A 145 21.20 -4.89 -2.51
C LYS A 145 20.42 -5.66 -1.47
N ILE A 146 19.18 -5.98 -1.79
CA ILE A 146 18.29 -6.73 -0.89
C ILE A 146 17.71 -7.92 -1.65
N THR A 147 17.70 -9.11 -1.06
CA THR A 147 17.06 -10.28 -1.64
C THR A 147 15.56 -10.22 -1.36
N MET A 148 14.77 -9.87 -2.38
CA MET A 148 13.32 -9.80 -2.31
C MET A 148 12.68 -9.86 -3.70
N ASN A 149 11.35 -9.90 -3.74
CA ASN A 149 10.63 -9.74 -5.01
C ASN A 149 10.73 -8.29 -5.50
N GLU A 150 11.11 -8.09 -6.77
CA GLU A 150 11.34 -6.76 -7.35
C GLU A 150 10.07 -5.88 -7.36
N THR A 151 8.91 -6.46 -7.65
CA THR A 151 7.62 -5.73 -7.61
C THR A 151 7.31 -5.21 -6.21
N LEU A 152 7.64 -5.98 -5.16
CA LEU A 152 7.50 -5.53 -3.77
C LEU A 152 8.48 -4.40 -3.45
N ALA A 153 9.74 -4.49 -3.92
CA ALA A 153 10.73 -3.43 -3.75
C ALA A 153 10.27 -2.14 -4.42
N GLU A 154 9.84 -2.21 -5.68
CA GLU A 154 9.31 -1.06 -6.41
C GLU A 154 8.10 -0.44 -5.72
N SER A 155 7.13 -1.25 -5.29
CA SER A 155 5.94 -0.77 -4.60
C SER A 155 6.28 -0.08 -3.28
N LEU A 156 7.21 -0.64 -2.50
CA LEU A 156 7.67 -0.04 -1.24
C LEU A 156 8.32 1.31 -1.47
N ILE A 157 9.29 1.38 -2.39
CA ILE A 157 10.03 2.61 -2.68
C ILE A 157 9.09 3.68 -3.27
N SER A 158 8.23 3.28 -4.21
CA SER A 158 7.22 4.14 -4.81
C SER A 158 6.30 4.77 -3.75
N ASN A 159 5.78 3.98 -2.80
CA ASN A 159 4.94 4.48 -1.72
C ASN A 159 5.68 5.45 -0.80
N LEU A 160 6.94 5.16 -0.45
CA LEU A 160 7.75 6.02 0.40
C LEU A 160 8.06 7.36 -0.30
N LEU A 161 8.45 7.32 -1.57
CA LEU A 161 8.71 8.53 -2.36
C LEU A 161 7.44 9.34 -2.53
N LYS A 162 6.33 8.70 -2.94
CA LYS A 162 5.04 9.37 -3.08
C LYS A 162 4.62 10.09 -1.80
N ASN A 163 4.74 9.44 -0.64
CA ASN A 163 4.46 10.06 0.65
C ASN A 163 5.36 11.28 0.91
N ALA A 164 6.65 11.17 0.58
CA ALA A 164 7.58 12.28 0.75
C ALA A 164 7.23 13.49 -0.13
N PHE A 165 6.68 13.30 -1.32
CA PHE A 165 6.22 14.38 -2.19
C PHE A 165 4.88 14.97 -1.74
N ILE A 166 3.87 14.13 -1.49
CA ILE A 166 2.51 14.56 -1.14
C ILE A 166 2.49 15.30 0.21
N HIS A 167 3.25 14.82 1.19
CA HIS A 167 3.31 15.42 2.52
C HIS A 167 4.44 16.46 2.65
N ASN A 168 5.00 16.93 1.54
CA ASN A 168 5.99 17.98 1.52
C ASN A 168 5.31 19.36 1.59
N LYS A 169 6.07 20.38 2.00
CA LYS A 169 5.66 21.79 1.86
C LYS A 169 5.98 22.26 0.44
N GLU A 170 5.22 23.23 -0.05
CA GLU A 170 5.57 23.93 -1.28
C GLU A 170 7.00 24.50 -1.18
N LYS A 171 7.79 24.31 -2.23
CA LYS A 171 9.23 24.67 -2.25
C LYS A 171 10.07 24.00 -1.15
N GLY A 172 9.57 22.93 -0.55
CA GLY A 172 10.29 22.14 0.43
C GLY A 172 11.39 21.26 -0.20
N HIS A 173 12.01 20.41 0.64
CA HIS A 173 13.05 19.49 0.21
C HIS A 173 12.58 18.04 0.32
N VAL A 174 12.95 17.20 -0.65
CA VAL A 174 12.94 15.75 -0.57
C VAL A 174 14.37 15.28 -0.68
N ARG A 175 14.89 14.65 0.38
CA ARG A 175 16.25 14.10 0.41
C ARG A 175 16.16 12.58 0.46
N VAL A 176 16.88 11.93 -0.44
CA VAL A 176 17.03 10.48 -0.47
C VAL A 176 18.50 10.14 -0.27
N THR A 177 18.79 9.35 0.75
CA THR A 177 20.17 8.88 1.04
C THR A 177 20.18 7.36 0.99
N ILE A 178 21.08 6.80 0.18
CA ILE A 178 21.26 5.35 0.03
C ILE A 178 22.63 4.99 0.60
N GLN A 179 22.64 4.09 1.57
CA GLN A 179 23.84 3.47 2.14
C GLN A 179 23.87 1.99 1.77
N ALA A 180 24.93 1.27 2.11
CA ALA A 180 25.05 -0.15 1.78
C ALA A 180 23.99 -1.03 2.49
N ASP A 181 23.42 -0.56 3.59
CA ASP A 181 22.50 -1.28 4.47
C ASP A 181 21.16 -0.55 4.72
N SER A 182 21.01 0.68 4.21
CA SER A 182 19.85 1.50 4.52
C SER A 182 19.45 2.43 3.38
N LEU A 183 18.13 2.72 3.31
CA LEU A 183 17.53 3.74 2.48
C LEU A 183 16.79 4.72 3.40
N THR A 184 17.17 5.99 3.34
CA THR A 184 16.52 7.07 4.08
C THR A 184 15.85 8.02 3.11
N ILE A 185 14.55 8.29 3.32
CA ILE A 185 13.78 9.27 2.58
C ILE A 185 13.25 10.29 3.57
N ALA A 186 13.62 11.55 3.41
CA ALA A 186 13.23 12.65 4.30
C ALA A 186 12.61 13.77 3.48
N ASN A 187 11.58 14.40 4.02
CA ASN A 187 10.91 15.54 3.40
C ASN A 187 10.64 16.65 4.44
N THR A 188 10.44 17.85 3.95
CA THR A 188 10.05 19.02 4.75
C THR A 188 8.55 18.97 5.02
N GLY A 189 8.13 18.10 5.93
CA GLY A 189 6.72 17.94 6.30
C GLY A 189 6.21 19.01 7.27
N GLN A 190 4.95 18.85 7.67
CA GLN A 190 4.40 19.56 8.83
C GLN A 190 4.98 18.93 10.11
N THR A 191 5.19 19.78 11.14
CA THR A 191 5.75 19.35 12.43
C THR A 191 4.69 18.70 13.34
N VAL A 192 3.84 17.86 12.80
CA VAL A 192 2.88 17.09 13.59
C VAL A 192 3.54 15.76 13.96
N PRO A 193 3.66 15.42 15.25
CA PRO A 193 4.17 14.12 15.64
C PRO A 193 3.33 13.00 15.02
N LEU A 194 3.99 12.09 14.31
CA LEU A 194 3.34 10.86 13.86
C LEU A 194 3.23 9.90 15.03
N ASP A 195 2.09 9.26 15.16
CA ASP A 195 1.90 8.16 16.10
C ASP A 195 2.64 6.92 15.57
N SER A 196 3.87 6.73 16.08
CA SER A 196 4.76 5.66 15.64
C SER A 196 4.23 4.25 15.94
N GLU A 197 3.27 4.11 16.83
CA GLU A 197 2.67 2.81 17.17
C GLU A 197 1.64 2.38 16.12
N HIS A 198 0.91 3.33 15.55
CA HIS A 198 -0.21 3.05 14.65
C HIS A 198 0.07 3.29 13.15
N ILE A 199 1.20 3.96 12.79
CA ILE A 199 1.49 4.31 11.38
C ILE A 199 1.58 3.10 10.43
N PHE A 200 1.81 1.90 10.96
CA PHE A 200 1.85 0.65 10.18
C PHE A 200 0.52 -0.12 10.20
N GLU A 201 -0.50 0.39 10.88
CA GLU A 201 -1.83 -0.22 10.85
C GLU A 201 -2.48 0.00 9.48
N ARG A 202 -3.24 -1.00 9.04
CA ARG A 202 -3.96 -0.91 7.76
C ARG A 202 -5.02 0.20 7.84
N PHE A 203 -5.06 1.06 6.84
CA PHE A 203 -6.00 2.19 6.75
C PHE A 203 -5.81 3.29 7.80
N TYR A 204 -4.72 3.27 8.55
CA TYR A 204 -4.41 4.37 9.45
C TYR A 204 -4.15 5.65 8.65
N GLN A 205 -4.86 6.70 9.02
CA GLN A 205 -4.65 8.06 8.53
C GLN A 205 -4.46 8.95 9.76
N GLY A 206 -3.36 9.68 9.82
CA GLY A 206 -3.10 10.60 10.94
C GLY A 206 -4.22 11.63 11.09
N ASN A 207 -4.41 12.14 12.31
CA ASN A 207 -5.54 13.00 12.73
C ASN A 207 -5.78 14.30 11.90
N ASN A 208 -4.94 14.60 10.92
CA ASN A 208 -5.09 15.76 10.04
C ASN A 208 -5.77 15.49 8.69
N SER A 209 -6.23 14.28 8.43
CA SER A 209 -6.97 13.93 7.21
C SER A 209 -8.49 13.98 7.36
N SER A 210 -9.03 14.73 8.32
CA SER A 210 -10.44 15.08 8.39
C SER A 210 -10.79 16.20 7.40
N GLY A 211 -10.60 15.92 6.15
CA GLY A 211 -11.01 16.70 5.00
C GLY A 211 -10.61 15.90 3.77
N LEU A 212 -11.58 15.52 2.97
CA LEU A 212 -11.39 15.02 1.61
C LEU A 212 -10.66 16.09 0.77
N HIS A 213 -9.43 16.45 1.12
CA HIS A 213 -8.52 17.10 0.21
C HIS A 213 -7.85 16.02 -0.63
N ILE A 214 -8.64 15.56 -1.57
CA ILE A 214 -8.18 14.75 -2.67
C ILE A 214 -7.71 15.75 -3.72
N GLU A 215 -6.51 16.27 -3.57
CA GLU A 215 -5.87 16.99 -4.65
C GLU A 215 -5.13 16.03 -5.55
N GLY A 216 -5.48 16.10 -6.83
CA GLY A 216 -4.76 15.81 -8.04
C GLY A 216 -4.45 14.37 -8.40
#